data_63bd344e2914528daab92fa790bfd457
#
_entry.id   63bd344e2914528daab92fa790bfd457
#
_cell.length_a   1.000
_cell.length_b   1.000
_cell.length_c   1.000
_cell.angle_alpha   90.00
_cell.angle_beta   90.00
_cell.angle_gamma   90.00
#
_symmetry.space_group_name_H-M   'P 1'
#
loop_
_entity.id
_entity.type
_entity.pdbx_description
1 polymer ?
#
loop_
_entity_poly.entity_id
_entity_poly.type
_entity_poly.pdbx_seq_one_letter_code
_entity_poly.pdbx_strand_id
1 'polypeptide(L)'
;MTHGFSHPVATSRLLLQAALTVAAMLLTFAANSYQISAAPSPDKTVVDFHAYYVAGTLGLEGRAGDGYDIEKMEVAQQTYTGVKVFMPWTYPPPFTLFVTALAALPLGLAYGLFVGLTLAFYILALKRIAGAYLPGVVIAMLPVILLTVMTGQNGFLTGGLIGMFLLALMQRRASAGIPLGLMVIKPHLAVGIALLSLVERRWQAMFVAAVIVIAALALPTIVFGMSIWTAFLDGVRESSAFLAQGKYPLFRMTSVYATARSTGLSPDIAFAVHGAGALLALAFLLYGWMRKLPPHLLAASVCAATLFVSPYNYDYDLCILGVGLAFVLPGLIERTRAIEQCALLALFWAGTGYGLVTAFVQAPEIVGVGKDPLSLMAPPLLLLIALVALALRREVRARASGTSPLSPVPAL
;
A
#
# COMPACT_ATOMS: atom_id res chain seq x y z
N MET A 1 -4.99 14.03 43.98
CA MET A 1 -4.40 14.96 42.99
C MET A 1 -4.55 14.33 41.61
N THR A 2 -5.58 14.76 40.91
CA THR A 2 -5.95 14.27 39.60
C THR A 2 -5.03 14.91 38.57
N HIS A 3 -3.98 14.21 38.13
CA HIS A 3 -3.25 14.60 36.93
C HIS A 3 -4.16 14.32 35.75
N GLY A 4 -4.90 15.34 35.31
CA GLY A 4 -5.59 15.35 34.07
C GLY A 4 -4.54 15.16 32.95
N PHE A 5 -4.61 14.05 32.20
CA PHE A 5 -3.91 13.88 30.98
C PHE A 5 -4.38 14.98 30.02
N SER A 6 -3.60 16.04 29.91
CA SER A 6 -3.77 16.98 28.81
C SER A 6 -3.47 16.21 27.53
N HIS A 7 -4.52 15.75 26.84
CA HIS A 7 -4.39 15.38 25.44
C HIS A 7 -3.65 16.54 24.76
N PRO A 8 -2.64 16.28 23.94
CA PRO A 8 -2.02 17.35 23.18
C PRO A 8 -3.14 17.98 22.36
N VAL A 9 -3.63 19.11 22.84
CA VAL A 9 -4.60 19.93 22.09
C VAL A 9 -3.93 20.17 20.76
N ALA A 10 -4.58 19.72 19.69
CA ALA A 10 -4.12 20.01 18.35
C ALA A 10 -3.87 21.51 18.29
N THR A 11 -2.60 21.91 18.33
CA THR A 11 -2.28 23.34 18.31
C THR A 11 -2.86 23.92 17.04
N SER A 12 -3.26 25.18 17.05
CA SER A 12 -3.79 25.88 15.85
C SER A 12 -2.87 25.70 14.64
N ARG A 13 -1.56 25.55 14.86
CA ARG A 13 -0.56 25.23 13.85
C ARG A 13 -0.73 23.83 13.24
N LEU A 14 -0.96 22.81 14.05
CA LEU A 14 -1.19 21.44 13.54
C LEU A 14 -2.52 21.33 12.79
N LEU A 15 -3.56 22.01 13.25
CA LEU A 15 -4.83 22.08 12.53
C LEU A 15 -4.69 22.81 11.20
N LEU A 16 -3.94 23.92 11.17
CA LEU A 16 -3.65 24.63 9.93
C LEU A 16 -2.83 23.76 8.95
N GLN A 17 -1.80 23.09 9.44
CA GLN A 17 -1.00 22.17 8.62
C GLN A 17 -1.84 21.03 8.05
N ALA A 18 -2.70 20.42 8.87
CA ALA A 18 -3.63 19.39 8.42
C ALA A 18 -4.62 19.93 7.36
N ALA A 19 -5.16 21.12 7.59
CA ALA A 19 -6.06 21.78 6.63
C ALA A 19 -5.36 22.08 5.30
N LEU A 20 -4.14 22.63 5.33
CA LEU A 20 -3.34 22.87 4.12
C LEU A 20 -3.00 21.57 3.39
N THR A 21 -2.68 20.51 4.13
CA THR A 21 -2.45 19.18 3.58
C THR A 21 -3.70 18.65 2.87
N VAL A 22 -4.85 18.72 3.52
CA VAL A 22 -6.14 18.32 2.91
C VAL A 22 -6.46 19.17 1.69
N ALA A 23 -6.24 20.49 1.76
CA ALA A 23 -6.46 21.38 0.62
C ALA A 23 -5.55 21.02 -0.57
N ALA A 24 -4.25 20.76 -0.31
CA ALA A 24 -3.32 20.31 -1.35
C ALA A 24 -3.76 18.97 -1.98
N MET A 25 -4.23 18.01 -1.16
CA MET A 25 -4.76 16.74 -1.65
C MET A 25 -6.00 16.93 -2.53
N LEU A 26 -6.94 17.76 -2.10
CA LEU A 26 -8.16 18.04 -2.86
C LEU A 26 -7.85 18.77 -4.18
N LEU A 27 -6.93 19.73 -4.16
CA LEU A 27 -6.49 20.44 -5.37
C LEU A 27 -5.78 19.48 -6.34
N THR A 28 -4.90 18.61 -5.84
CA THR A 28 -4.24 17.59 -6.67
C THR A 28 -5.26 16.62 -7.26
N PHE A 29 -6.22 16.17 -6.46
CA PHE A 29 -7.31 15.31 -6.90
C PHE A 29 -8.15 15.99 -7.99
N ALA A 30 -8.55 17.25 -7.79
CA ALA A 30 -9.35 18.00 -8.75
C ALA A 30 -8.57 18.23 -10.06
N ALA A 31 -7.28 18.61 -9.97
CA ALA A 31 -6.41 18.81 -11.13
C ALA A 31 -6.25 17.51 -11.94
N ASN A 32 -5.98 16.39 -11.28
CA ASN A 32 -5.88 15.10 -11.95
C ASN A 32 -7.20 14.63 -12.55
N SER A 33 -8.32 14.82 -11.83
CA SER A 33 -9.65 14.49 -12.35
C SER A 33 -9.95 15.28 -13.62
N TYR A 34 -9.58 16.57 -13.65
CA TYR A 34 -9.73 17.43 -14.83
C TYR A 34 -8.84 16.97 -15.98
N GLN A 35 -7.56 16.71 -15.72
CA GLN A 35 -6.61 16.22 -16.75
C GLN A 35 -7.04 14.89 -17.35
N ILE A 36 -7.47 13.94 -16.51
CA ILE A 36 -7.92 12.61 -16.93
C ILE A 36 -9.23 12.70 -17.73
N SER A 37 -10.12 13.62 -17.39
CA SER A 37 -11.41 13.80 -18.07
C SER A 37 -11.30 14.46 -19.44
N ALA A 38 -10.22 15.17 -19.71
CA ALA A 38 -10.03 15.85 -21.00
C ALA A 38 -9.70 14.82 -22.10
N ALA A 39 -10.07 15.09 -23.39
CA ALA A 39 -9.94 14.13 -24.50
C ALA A 39 -8.49 13.62 -24.73
N PRO A 40 -8.25 12.40 -25.19
CA PRO A 40 -6.89 11.88 -25.46
C PRO A 40 -6.09 12.84 -26.36
N SER A 41 -4.86 13.14 -25.95
CA SER A 41 -3.91 13.98 -26.69
C SER A 41 -2.50 13.47 -26.45
N PRO A 42 -1.60 13.50 -27.43
CA PRO A 42 -0.20 13.10 -27.26
C PRO A 42 0.54 13.82 -26.14
N ASP A 43 0.08 15.04 -25.81
CA ASP A 43 0.68 15.87 -24.74
C ASP A 43 0.16 15.54 -23.33
N LYS A 44 -0.70 14.52 -23.19
CA LYS A 44 -1.28 14.17 -21.91
C LYS A 44 -0.43 13.21 -21.12
N THR A 45 -0.35 13.47 -19.82
CA THR A 45 0.25 12.56 -18.86
C THR A 45 -0.64 11.31 -18.70
N VAL A 46 -0.12 10.17 -19.10
CA VAL A 46 -0.73 8.86 -18.82
C VAL A 46 -0.34 8.46 -17.42
N VAL A 47 -1.34 8.19 -16.58
CA VAL A 47 -1.16 7.74 -15.19
C VAL A 47 -1.56 6.27 -15.04
N ASP A 48 -1.11 5.63 -13.97
CA ASP A 48 -1.35 4.19 -13.73
C ASP A 48 -2.85 3.81 -13.76
N PHE A 49 -3.77 4.74 -13.44
CA PHE A 49 -5.21 4.52 -13.53
C PHE A 49 -5.70 4.21 -14.94
N HIS A 50 -5.00 4.67 -15.98
CA HIS A 50 -5.35 4.32 -17.37
C HIS A 50 -5.24 2.82 -17.61
N ALA A 51 -4.27 2.13 -16.99
CA ALA A 51 -4.19 0.67 -17.09
C ALA A 51 -5.44 -0.02 -16.51
N TYR A 52 -6.00 0.50 -15.41
CA TYR A 52 -7.24 0.01 -14.83
C TYR A 52 -8.42 0.18 -15.78
N TYR A 53 -8.52 1.38 -16.34
CA TYR A 53 -9.62 1.73 -17.22
C TYR A 53 -9.57 0.94 -18.54
N VAL A 54 -8.37 0.79 -19.14
CA VAL A 54 -8.18 0.00 -20.37
C VAL A 54 -8.48 -1.48 -20.12
N ALA A 55 -7.96 -2.07 -19.03
CA ALA A 55 -8.27 -3.45 -18.67
C ALA A 55 -9.78 -3.65 -18.44
N GLY A 56 -10.44 -2.66 -17.82
CA GLY A 56 -11.89 -2.64 -17.62
C GLY A 56 -12.66 -2.55 -18.94
N THR A 57 -12.22 -1.71 -19.89
CA THR A 57 -12.81 -1.57 -21.21
C THR A 57 -12.71 -2.88 -22.00
N LEU A 58 -11.54 -3.54 -21.98
CA LEU A 58 -11.40 -4.88 -22.59
C LEU A 58 -12.36 -5.89 -21.94
N GLY A 59 -12.62 -5.76 -20.63
CA GLY A 59 -13.62 -6.58 -19.95
C GLY A 59 -15.04 -6.34 -20.45
N LEU A 60 -15.44 -5.08 -20.69
CA LEU A 60 -16.74 -4.73 -21.26
C LEU A 60 -16.91 -5.22 -22.70
N GLU A 61 -15.83 -5.27 -23.46
CA GLU A 61 -15.79 -5.78 -24.83
C GLU A 61 -15.79 -7.32 -24.91
N GLY A 62 -15.83 -8.04 -23.78
CA GLY A 62 -15.71 -9.51 -23.74
C GLY A 62 -14.28 -10.02 -24.02
N ARG A 63 -13.29 -9.17 -23.92
CA ARG A 63 -11.87 -9.41 -24.22
C ARG A 63 -10.99 -9.32 -22.98
N ALA A 64 -11.53 -9.59 -21.78
CA ALA A 64 -10.81 -9.46 -20.51
C ALA A 64 -9.46 -10.20 -20.48
N GLY A 65 -9.35 -11.34 -21.19
CA GLY A 65 -8.11 -12.11 -21.33
C GLY A 65 -6.99 -11.37 -22.05
N ASP A 66 -7.32 -10.48 -23.00
CA ASP A 66 -6.35 -9.70 -23.76
C ASP A 66 -5.59 -8.70 -22.87
N GLY A 67 -6.16 -8.30 -21.74
CA GLY A 67 -5.48 -7.46 -20.76
C GLY A 67 -4.24 -8.11 -20.14
N TYR A 68 -4.18 -9.45 -20.09
CA TYR A 68 -3.03 -10.21 -19.58
C TYR A 68 -1.95 -10.51 -20.61
N ASP A 69 -2.24 -10.30 -21.87
CA ASP A 69 -1.30 -10.39 -22.97
C ASP A 69 -0.66 -9.01 -23.16
N ILE A 70 0.66 -8.91 -22.97
CA ILE A 70 1.32 -7.59 -22.92
C ILE A 70 1.24 -6.86 -24.26
N GLU A 71 1.34 -7.56 -25.40
CA GLU A 71 1.31 -6.93 -26.73
C GLU A 71 -0.09 -6.36 -27.00
N LYS A 72 -1.14 -7.11 -26.69
CA LYS A 72 -2.52 -6.66 -26.84
C LYS A 72 -2.86 -5.52 -25.87
N MET A 73 -2.36 -5.60 -24.64
CA MET A 73 -2.55 -4.55 -23.64
C MET A 73 -1.84 -3.25 -24.06
N GLU A 74 -0.60 -3.31 -24.59
CA GLU A 74 0.08 -2.14 -25.12
C GLU A 74 -0.68 -1.50 -26.29
N VAL A 75 -1.18 -2.31 -27.24
CA VAL A 75 -2.01 -1.82 -28.36
C VAL A 75 -3.27 -1.16 -27.86
N ALA A 76 -3.98 -1.77 -26.88
CA ALA A 76 -5.18 -1.20 -26.30
C ALA A 76 -4.88 0.12 -25.57
N GLN A 77 -3.81 0.18 -24.78
CA GLN A 77 -3.36 1.40 -24.11
C GLN A 77 -3.01 2.50 -25.12
N GLN A 78 -2.26 2.18 -26.17
CA GLN A 78 -1.93 3.16 -27.21
C GLN A 78 -3.18 3.66 -27.95
N THR A 79 -4.11 2.76 -28.28
CA THR A 79 -5.36 3.12 -28.93
C THR A 79 -6.19 4.07 -28.07
N TYR A 80 -6.23 3.82 -26.76
CA TYR A 80 -7.04 4.60 -25.82
C TYR A 80 -6.39 5.93 -25.41
N THR A 81 -5.07 5.93 -25.18
CA THR A 81 -4.34 7.10 -24.65
C THR A 81 -3.67 7.94 -25.73
N GLY A 82 -3.49 7.41 -26.95
CA GLY A 82 -2.71 8.02 -28.02
C GLY A 82 -1.19 7.91 -27.83
N VAL A 83 -0.72 7.31 -26.73
CA VAL A 83 0.71 7.20 -26.37
C VAL A 83 1.08 5.74 -26.12
N LYS A 84 2.24 5.32 -26.62
CA LYS A 84 2.78 4.01 -26.30
C LYS A 84 3.34 4.02 -24.87
N VAL A 85 2.76 3.20 -23.99
CA VAL A 85 3.16 3.07 -22.60
C VAL A 85 3.30 1.59 -22.23
N PHE A 86 4.18 1.30 -21.27
CA PHE A 86 4.38 -0.05 -20.75
C PHE A 86 3.75 -0.15 -19.35
N MET A 87 2.50 -0.57 -19.29
CA MET A 87 1.78 -0.80 -18.02
C MET A 87 1.10 -2.17 -18.06
N PRO A 88 1.83 -3.27 -17.80
CA PRO A 88 1.29 -4.62 -17.87
C PRO A 88 0.21 -4.82 -16.80
N TRP A 89 -0.84 -5.60 -17.17
CA TRP A 89 -1.93 -5.95 -16.28
C TRP A 89 -1.63 -7.24 -15.54
N THR A 90 -1.42 -7.16 -14.23
CA THR A 90 -1.01 -8.31 -13.40
C THR A 90 -1.95 -8.56 -12.22
N TYR A 91 -3.06 -7.85 -12.15
CA TYR A 91 -4.03 -8.03 -11.09
C TYR A 91 -4.85 -9.31 -11.28
N PRO A 92 -5.20 -10.04 -10.19
CA PRO A 92 -6.04 -11.22 -10.29
C PRO A 92 -7.43 -10.92 -10.89
N PRO A 93 -8.08 -11.89 -11.56
CA PRO A 93 -9.38 -11.72 -12.20
C PRO A 93 -10.49 -11.06 -11.37
N PRO A 94 -10.57 -11.22 -10.02
CA PRO A 94 -11.51 -10.43 -9.21
C PRO A 94 -11.35 -8.92 -9.35
N PHE A 95 -10.10 -8.44 -9.49
CA PHE A 95 -9.87 -7.01 -9.69
C PHE A 95 -10.17 -6.58 -11.12
N THR A 96 -9.95 -7.46 -12.11
CA THR A 96 -10.37 -7.23 -13.51
C THR A 96 -11.89 -7.06 -13.58
N LEU A 97 -12.65 -7.90 -12.89
CA LEU A 97 -14.11 -7.76 -12.81
C LEU A 97 -14.54 -6.43 -12.19
N PHE A 98 -13.86 -6.02 -11.12
CA PHE A 98 -14.12 -4.74 -10.46
C PHE A 98 -13.86 -3.56 -11.41
N VAL A 99 -12.72 -3.52 -12.11
CA VAL A 99 -12.41 -2.42 -13.03
C VAL A 99 -13.26 -2.46 -14.29
N THR A 100 -13.77 -3.63 -14.69
CA THR A 100 -14.77 -3.76 -15.77
C THR A 100 -16.06 -3.01 -15.42
N ALA A 101 -16.58 -3.19 -14.22
CA ALA A 101 -17.74 -2.42 -13.76
C ALA A 101 -17.43 -0.91 -13.67
N LEU A 102 -16.21 -0.55 -13.26
CA LEU A 102 -15.77 0.84 -13.16
C LEU A 102 -15.63 1.51 -14.54
N ALA A 103 -15.17 0.78 -15.56
CA ALA A 103 -15.01 1.27 -16.92
C ALA A 103 -16.34 1.54 -17.66
N ALA A 104 -17.49 1.10 -17.11
CA ALA A 104 -18.80 1.51 -17.60
C ALA A 104 -19.10 3.01 -17.39
N LEU A 105 -18.31 3.69 -16.55
CA LEU A 105 -18.41 5.13 -16.29
C LEU A 105 -17.42 5.90 -17.17
N PRO A 106 -17.68 7.18 -17.49
CA PRO A 106 -16.67 8.04 -18.09
C PRO A 106 -15.36 8.07 -17.27
N LEU A 107 -14.20 8.07 -17.92
CA LEU A 107 -12.87 7.92 -17.29
C LEU A 107 -12.68 8.83 -16.07
N GLY A 108 -12.96 10.13 -16.19
CA GLY A 108 -12.78 11.08 -15.07
C GLY A 108 -13.70 10.79 -13.89
N LEU A 109 -14.93 10.34 -14.13
CA LEU A 109 -15.85 9.94 -13.08
C LEU A 109 -15.40 8.63 -12.42
N ALA A 110 -14.95 7.64 -13.20
CA ALA A 110 -14.40 6.39 -12.72
C ALA A 110 -13.19 6.62 -11.81
N TYR A 111 -12.25 7.48 -12.26
CA TYR A 111 -11.09 7.91 -11.46
C TYR A 111 -11.54 8.60 -10.18
N GLY A 112 -12.41 9.62 -10.30
CA GLY A 112 -12.88 10.41 -9.15
C GLY A 112 -13.55 9.56 -8.07
N LEU A 113 -14.43 8.65 -8.48
CA LEU A 113 -15.11 7.72 -7.56
C LEU A 113 -14.12 6.73 -6.94
N PHE A 114 -13.25 6.11 -7.75
CA PHE A 114 -12.30 5.14 -7.23
C PHE A 114 -11.34 5.76 -6.21
N VAL A 115 -10.66 6.83 -6.58
CA VAL A 115 -9.68 7.50 -5.71
C VAL A 115 -10.38 8.14 -4.50
N GLY A 116 -11.49 8.84 -4.72
CA GLY A 116 -12.21 9.53 -3.63
C GLY A 116 -12.77 8.57 -2.59
N LEU A 117 -13.44 7.49 -3.02
CA LEU A 117 -14.01 6.51 -2.09
C LEU A 117 -12.93 5.71 -1.35
N THR A 118 -11.86 5.30 -2.06
CA THR A 118 -10.78 4.54 -1.42
C THR A 118 -9.95 5.42 -0.48
N LEU A 119 -9.71 6.69 -0.80
CA LEU A 119 -9.09 7.66 0.11
C LEU A 119 -9.95 7.89 1.34
N ALA A 120 -11.26 8.12 1.17
CA ALA A 120 -12.18 8.30 2.29
C ALA A 120 -12.19 7.06 3.22
N PHE A 121 -12.20 5.86 2.63
CA PHE A 121 -12.11 4.59 3.37
C PHE A 121 -10.79 4.49 4.14
N TYR A 122 -9.66 4.83 3.51
CA TYR A 122 -8.34 4.82 4.15
C TYR A 122 -8.25 5.81 5.31
N ILE A 123 -8.68 7.05 5.10
CA ILE A 123 -8.72 8.08 6.16
C ILE A 123 -9.64 7.65 7.32
N LEU A 124 -10.78 7.02 7.02
CA LEU A 124 -11.66 6.46 8.05
C LEU A 124 -10.97 5.37 8.88
N ALA A 125 -10.23 4.47 8.23
CA ALA A 125 -9.44 3.45 8.92
C ALA A 125 -8.36 4.09 9.80
N LEU A 126 -7.58 5.04 9.27
CA LEU A 126 -6.58 5.77 10.04
C LEU A 126 -7.18 6.53 11.21
N LYS A 127 -8.34 7.19 11.02
CA LYS A 127 -9.04 7.92 12.09
C LYS A 127 -9.46 6.99 13.24
N ARG A 128 -9.96 5.81 12.89
CA ARG A 128 -10.36 4.81 13.90
C ARG A 128 -9.17 4.24 14.68
N ILE A 129 -7.99 4.17 14.06
CA ILE A 129 -6.76 3.69 14.72
C ILE A 129 -6.10 4.80 15.53
N ALA A 130 -5.82 5.94 14.91
CA ALA A 130 -5.02 7.01 15.47
C ALA A 130 -5.79 7.98 16.36
N GLY A 131 -7.13 8.06 16.25
CA GLY A 131 -7.94 8.98 17.01
C GLY A 131 -7.49 10.44 16.85
N ALA A 132 -7.13 11.07 17.97
CA ALA A 132 -6.64 12.46 18.00
C ALA A 132 -5.28 12.67 17.28
N TYR A 133 -4.52 11.61 17.04
CA TYR A 133 -3.22 11.66 16.36
C TYR A 133 -3.32 11.58 14.84
N LEU A 134 -4.53 11.47 14.29
CA LEU A 134 -4.74 11.42 12.83
C LEU A 134 -4.00 12.54 12.07
N PRO A 135 -3.99 13.82 12.50
CA PRO A 135 -3.26 14.87 11.78
C PRO A 135 -1.77 14.56 11.62
N GLY A 136 -1.13 14.03 12.65
CA GLY A 136 0.28 13.63 12.59
C GLY A 136 0.54 12.49 11.61
N VAL A 137 -0.38 11.50 11.54
CA VAL A 137 -0.30 10.41 10.56
C VAL A 137 -0.46 10.94 9.14
N VAL A 138 -1.44 11.82 8.90
CA VAL A 138 -1.70 12.40 7.57
C VAL A 138 -0.51 13.25 7.09
N ILE A 139 0.09 14.07 7.98
CA ILE A 139 1.29 14.85 7.67
C ILE A 139 2.45 13.94 7.28
N ALA A 140 2.70 12.90 8.07
CA ALA A 140 3.76 11.94 7.77
C ALA A 140 3.52 11.23 6.43
N MET A 141 2.27 10.87 6.13
CA MET A 141 1.88 10.16 4.92
C MET A 141 1.70 11.05 3.69
N LEU A 142 1.89 12.37 3.80
CA LEU A 142 1.61 13.31 2.71
C LEU A 142 2.23 12.90 1.37
N PRO A 143 3.53 12.52 1.27
CA PRO A 143 4.11 12.13 -0.02
C PRO A 143 3.40 10.93 -0.67
N VAL A 144 3.07 9.91 0.14
CA VAL A 144 2.39 8.69 -0.35
C VAL A 144 0.94 9.00 -0.76
N ILE A 145 0.26 9.86 0.01
CA ILE A 145 -1.12 10.25 -0.31
C ILE A 145 -1.16 11.01 -1.63
N LEU A 146 -0.28 12.00 -1.82
CA LEU A 146 -0.19 12.75 -3.07
C LEU A 146 0.13 11.82 -4.25
N LEU A 147 1.14 10.96 -4.11
CA LEU A 147 1.49 10.00 -5.14
C LEU A 147 0.33 9.08 -5.50
N THR A 148 -0.36 8.51 -4.50
CA THR A 148 -1.47 7.57 -4.73
C THR A 148 -2.66 8.27 -5.38
N VAL A 149 -2.93 9.54 -5.03
CA VAL A 149 -3.91 10.37 -5.73
C VAL A 149 -3.47 10.58 -7.18
N MET A 150 -2.23 11.01 -7.43
CA MET A 150 -1.73 11.32 -8.77
C MET A 150 -1.76 10.10 -9.69
N THR A 151 -1.37 8.95 -9.19
CA THR A 151 -1.32 7.72 -9.99
C THR A 151 -2.70 7.04 -10.13
N GLY A 152 -3.63 7.31 -9.21
CA GLY A 152 -4.92 6.63 -9.15
C GLY A 152 -4.82 5.15 -8.77
N GLN A 153 -3.76 4.79 -8.04
CA GLN A 153 -3.48 3.41 -7.64
C GLN A 153 -4.29 2.96 -6.41
N ASN A 154 -4.29 1.65 -6.17
CA ASN A 154 -5.13 1.01 -5.14
C ASN A 154 -4.53 0.98 -3.72
N GLY A 155 -3.48 1.76 -3.46
CA GLY A 155 -2.82 1.80 -2.16
C GLY A 155 -3.76 2.19 -1.01
N PHE A 156 -4.69 3.12 -1.24
CA PHE A 156 -5.71 3.48 -0.25
C PHE A 156 -6.64 2.31 0.07
N LEU A 157 -7.06 1.56 -0.94
CA LEU A 157 -7.93 0.40 -0.75
C LEU A 157 -7.21 -0.68 0.07
N THR A 158 -5.99 -1.06 -0.32
CA THR A 158 -5.22 -2.10 0.36
C THR A 158 -4.81 -1.70 1.77
N GLY A 159 -4.34 -0.46 1.96
CA GLY A 159 -4.04 0.10 3.28
C GLY A 159 -5.28 0.17 4.18
N GLY A 160 -6.42 0.62 3.65
CA GLY A 160 -7.70 0.65 4.37
C GLY A 160 -8.18 -0.74 4.79
N LEU A 161 -8.09 -1.73 3.88
CA LEU A 161 -8.45 -3.13 4.19
C LEU A 161 -7.57 -3.70 5.31
N ILE A 162 -6.25 -3.51 5.25
CA ILE A 162 -5.33 -3.96 6.31
C ILE A 162 -5.62 -3.25 7.64
N GLY A 163 -5.89 -1.95 7.61
CA GLY A 163 -6.25 -1.19 8.81
C GLY A 163 -7.54 -1.70 9.46
N MET A 164 -8.59 -1.92 8.67
CA MET A 164 -9.86 -2.44 9.17
C MET A 164 -9.74 -3.90 9.63
N PHE A 165 -8.93 -4.71 8.95
CA PHE A 165 -8.61 -6.06 9.41
C PHE A 165 -8.00 -6.03 10.81
N LEU A 166 -6.94 -5.24 11.02
CA LEU A 166 -6.21 -5.17 12.29
C LEU A 166 -7.12 -4.68 13.42
N LEU A 167 -7.96 -3.68 13.18
CA LEU A 167 -8.96 -3.21 14.15
C LEU A 167 -9.94 -4.32 14.54
N ALA A 168 -10.53 -5.01 13.57
CA ALA A 168 -11.49 -6.07 13.81
C ALA A 168 -10.83 -7.29 14.50
N LEU A 169 -9.58 -7.61 14.13
CA LEU A 169 -8.79 -8.68 14.74
C LEU A 169 -8.53 -8.40 16.24
N MET A 170 -8.13 -7.17 16.58
CA MET A 170 -7.91 -6.75 17.97
C MET A 170 -9.19 -6.85 18.79
N GLN A 171 -10.35 -6.60 18.21
CA GLN A 171 -11.67 -6.75 18.82
C GLN A 171 -12.18 -8.20 18.78
N ARG A 172 -11.39 -9.15 18.32
CA ARG A 172 -11.74 -10.58 18.19
C ARG A 172 -12.99 -10.86 17.36
N ARG A 173 -13.31 -9.99 16.39
CA ARG A 173 -14.52 -10.13 15.55
C ARG A 173 -14.26 -11.06 14.36
N ALA A 174 -15.24 -11.91 14.06
CA ALA A 174 -15.23 -12.74 12.84
C ALA A 174 -15.22 -11.87 11.56
N SER A 175 -15.78 -10.64 11.64
CA SER A 175 -15.80 -9.69 10.52
C SER A 175 -14.38 -9.24 10.07
N ALA A 176 -13.31 -9.54 10.82
CA ALA A 176 -11.94 -9.39 10.34
C ALA A 176 -11.68 -10.21 9.05
N GLY A 177 -12.43 -11.29 8.83
CA GLY A 177 -12.37 -12.08 7.63
C GLY A 177 -12.81 -11.35 6.36
N ILE A 178 -13.65 -10.31 6.48
CA ILE A 178 -14.11 -9.53 5.32
C ILE A 178 -12.94 -8.81 4.65
N PRO A 179 -12.22 -7.91 5.31
CA PRO A 179 -11.07 -7.26 4.68
C PRO A 179 -9.95 -8.24 4.32
N LEU A 180 -9.73 -9.32 5.09
CA LEU A 180 -8.76 -10.36 4.74
C LEU A 180 -9.11 -11.05 3.41
N GLY A 181 -10.36 -11.44 3.22
CA GLY A 181 -10.81 -12.08 1.98
C GLY A 181 -10.78 -11.14 0.78
N LEU A 182 -11.13 -9.86 0.96
CA LEU A 182 -11.06 -8.84 -0.09
C LEU A 182 -9.62 -8.53 -0.54
N MET A 183 -8.61 -8.87 0.25
CA MET A 183 -7.21 -8.78 -0.19
C MET A 183 -6.85 -9.77 -1.31
N VAL A 184 -7.78 -10.61 -1.76
CA VAL A 184 -7.62 -11.44 -2.97
C VAL A 184 -7.24 -10.62 -4.22
N ILE A 185 -7.52 -9.32 -4.24
CA ILE A 185 -7.11 -8.38 -5.30
C ILE A 185 -5.58 -8.14 -5.34
N LYS A 186 -4.89 -8.30 -4.18
CA LYS A 186 -3.44 -8.18 -4.03
C LYS A 186 -2.95 -9.20 -2.98
N PRO A 187 -2.95 -10.51 -3.30
CA PRO A 187 -2.78 -11.57 -2.31
C PRO A 187 -1.40 -11.56 -1.63
N HIS A 188 -0.37 -11.06 -2.31
CA HIS A 188 0.97 -10.95 -1.73
C HIS A 188 1.02 -9.97 -0.53
N LEU A 189 0.14 -8.97 -0.48
CA LEU A 189 0.01 -8.06 0.67
C LEU A 189 -0.83 -8.67 1.81
N ALA A 190 -1.50 -9.78 1.59
CA ALA A 190 -2.27 -10.47 2.62
C ALA A 190 -1.43 -11.41 3.49
N VAL A 191 -0.19 -11.76 3.08
CA VAL A 191 0.62 -12.80 3.73
C VAL A 191 0.81 -12.54 5.22
N GLY A 192 1.19 -11.31 5.62
CA GLY A 192 1.41 -10.95 7.03
C GLY A 192 0.14 -11.07 7.88
N ILE A 193 -0.99 -10.55 7.38
CA ILE A 193 -2.28 -10.57 8.10
C ILE A 193 -2.89 -11.98 8.13
N ALA A 194 -2.69 -12.79 7.10
CA ALA A 194 -3.13 -14.18 7.05
C ALA A 194 -2.33 -15.02 8.05
N LEU A 195 -0.99 -14.85 8.09
CA LEU A 195 -0.11 -15.51 9.04
C LEU A 195 -0.52 -15.18 10.49
N LEU A 196 -0.77 -13.90 10.79
CA LEU A 196 -1.22 -13.48 12.12
C LEU A 196 -2.57 -14.13 12.48
N SER A 197 -3.52 -14.20 11.53
CA SER A 197 -4.81 -14.88 11.74
C SER A 197 -4.62 -16.35 12.08
N LEU A 198 -3.69 -17.02 11.40
CA LEU A 198 -3.40 -18.44 11.58
C LEU A 198 -2.78 -18.72 12.97
N VAL A 199 -1.72 -17.97 13.34
CA VAL A 199 -1.04 -18.20 14.63
C VAL A 199 -1.91 -17.81 15.83
N GLU A 200 -2.77 -16.81 15.67
CA GLU A 200 -3.77 -16.42 16.67
C GLU A 200 -5.03 -17.31 16.67
N ARG A 201 -5.09 -18.31 15.79
CA ARG A 201 -6.20 -19.26 15.67
C ARG A 201 -7.56 -18.58 15.48
N ARG A 202 -7.61 -17.56 14.61
CA ARG A 202 -8.83 -16.78 14.30
C ARG A 202 -9.70 -17.52 13.28
N TRP A 203 -10.08 -18.75 13.60
CA TRP A 203 -10.76 -19.66 12.66
C TRP A 203 -12.05 -19.09 12.06
N GLN A 204 -12.84 -18.37 12.85
CA GLN A 204 -14.06 -17.74 12.35
C GLN A 204 -13.75 -16.66 11.29
N ALA A 205 -12.75 -15.81 11.54
CA ALA A 205 -12.33 -14.81 10.57
C ALA A 205 -11.74 -15.47 9.31
N MET A 206 -10.95 -16.53 9.47
CA MET A 206 -10.41 -17.30 8.34
C MET A 206 -11.52 -17.98 7.52
N PHE A 207 -12.57 -18.50 8.17
CA PHE A 207 -13.72 -19.05 7.47
C PHE A 207 -14.46 -17.98 6.65
N VAL A 208 -14.72 -16.82 7.26
CA VAL A 208 -15.35 -15.69 6.53
C VAL A 208 -14.47 -15.25 5.36
N ALA A 209 -13.14 -15.16 5.54
CA ALA A 209 -12.22 -14.83 4.47
C ALA A 209 -12.27 -15.88 3.34
N ALA A 210 -12.28 -17.16 3.67
CA ALA A 210 -12.38 -18.23 2.68
C ALA A 210 -13.66 -18.14 1.85
N VAL A 211 -14.80 -17.89 2.48
CA VAL A 211 -16.09 -17.70 1.76
C VAL A 211 -16.00 -16.52 0.79
N ILE A 212 -15.41 -15.39 1.23
CA ILE A 212 -15.25 -14.21 0.36
C ILE A 212 -14.29 -14.50 -0.78
N VAL A 213 -13.17 -15.18 -0.52
CA VAL A 213 -12.21 -15.57 -1.56
C VAL A 213 -12.88 -16.49 -2.58
N ILE A 214 -13.62 -17.52 -2.13
CA ILE A 214 -14.36 -18.45 -3.03
C ILE A 214 -15.32 -17.65 -3.91
N ALA A 215 -16.13 -16.76 -3.33
CA ALA A 215 -17.04 -15.92 -4.08
C ALA A 215 -16.31 -15.01 -5.08
N ALA A 216 -15.21 -14.38 -4.65
CA ALA A 216 -14.39 -13.51 -5.48
C ALA A 216 -13.71 -14.26 -6.64
N LEU A 217 -13.38 -15.54 -6.48
CA LEU A 217 -12.84 -16.37 -7.54
C LEU A 217 -13.94 -16.88 -8.49
N ALA A 218 -15.11 -17.22 -7.95
CA ALA A 218 -16.24 -17.73 -8.74
C ALA A 218 -16.84 -16.65 -9.67
N LEU A 219 -16.98 -15.41 -9.18
CA LEU A 219 -17.63 -14.34 -9.96
C LEU A 219 -16.94 -14.04 -11.30
N PRO A 220 -15.63 -13.78 -11.38
CA PRO A 220 -14.96 -13.56 -12.67
C PRO A 220 -14.95 -14.83 -13.54
N THR A 221 -14.97 -16.02 -12.94
CA THR A 221 -15.10 -17.28 -13.69
C THR A 221 -16.45 -17.38 -14.39
N ILE A 222 -17.53 -16.97 -13.70
CA ILE A 222 -18.88 -16.95 -14.29
C ILE A 222 -18.99 -15.90 -15.39
N VAL A 223 -18.38 -14.72 -15.20
CA VAL A 223 -18.50 -13.60 -16.15
C VAL A 223 -17.59 -13.74 -17.35
N PHE A 224 -16.33 -14.13 -17.14
CA PHE A 224 -15.29 -14.15 -18.19
C PHE A 224 -14.94 -15.56 -18.68
N GLY A 225 -15.48 -16.60 -18.03
CA GLY A 225 -15.14 -17.98 -18.31
C GLY A 225 -13.84 -18.46 -17.65
N MET A 226 -13.59 -19.77 -17.75
CA MET A 226 -12.42 -20.41 -17.11
C MET A 226 -11.08 -19.96 -17.72
N SER A 227 -11.08 -19.57 -19.00
CA SER A 227 -9.89 -19.12 -19.75
C SER A 227 -9.23 -17.86 -19.14
N ILE A 228 -9.96 -17.07 -18.35
CA ILE A 228 -9.41 -15.88 -17.69
C ILE A 228 -8.25 -16.23 -16.73
N TRP A 229 -8.31 -17.44 -16.12
CA TRP A 229 -7.29 -17.90 -15.17
C TRP A 229 -6.01 -18.34 -15.88
N THR A 230 -6.13 -18.99 -17.04
CA THR A 230 -4.95 -19.32 -17.86
C THR A 230 -4.28 -18.05 -18.38
N ALA A 231 -5.06 -17.10 -18.92
CA ALA A 231 -4.53 -15.81 -19.35
C ALA A 231 -3.84 -15.05 -18.20
N PHE A 232 -4.45 -15.01 -17.02
CA PHE A 232 -3.84 -14.41 -15.82
C PHE A 232 -2.51 -15.06 -15.44
N LEU A 233 -2.45 -16.40 -15.40
CA LEU A 233 -1.23 -17.11 -15.02
C LEU A 233 -0.11 -16.91 -16.04
N ASP A 234 -0.44 -16.87 -17.32
CA ASP A 234 0.54 -16.60 -18.39
C ASP A 234 1.04 -15.16 -18.31
N GLY A 235 0.15 -14.17 -18.08
CA GLY A 235 0.54 -12.77 -17.87
C GLY A 235 1.42 -12.59 -16.62
N VAL A 236 1.17 -13.31 -15.52
CA VAL A 236 2.03 -13.29 -14.32
C VAL A 236 3.42 -13.87 -14.62
N ARG A 237 3.51 -14.97 -15.40
CA ARG A 237 4.80 -15.55 -15.81
C ARG A 237 5.60 -14.57 -16.66
N GLU A 238 4.94 -13.95 -17.63
CA GLU A 238 5.58 -12.96 -18.51
C GLU A 238 6.05 -11.74 -17.72
N SER A 239 5.21 -11.21 -16.84
CA SER A 239 5.55 -10.08 -15.95
C SER A 239 6.74 -10.39 -15.02
N SER A 240 6.85 -11.63 -14.56
CA SER A 240 8.00 -12.07 -13.76
C SER A 240 9.30 -12.06 -14.59
N ALA A 241 9.23 -12.46 -15.86
CA ALA A 241 10.36 -12.36 -16.77
C ALA A 241 10.77 -10.90 -17.04
N PHE A 242 9.79 -9.99 -17.16
CA PHE A 242 10.06 -8.55 -17.31
C PHE A 242 10.70 -7.93 -16.07
N LEU A 243 10.33 -8.37 -14.87
CA LEU A 243 10.99 -7.93 -13.65
C LEU A 243 12.47 -8.36 -13.64
N ALA A 244 12.74 -9.61 -14.00
CA ALA A 244 14.11 -10.11 -14.10
C ALA A 244 14.94 -9.36 -15.16
N GLN A 245 14.31 -8.97 -16.26
CA GLN A 245 14.93 -8.17 -17.34
C GLN A 245 15.10 -6.68 -16.97
N GLY A 246 14.55 -6.22 -15.85
CA GLY A 246 14.62 -4.82 -15.42
C GLY A 246 13.77 -3.87 -16.26
N LYS A 247 12.68 -4.33 -16.88
CA LYS A 247 11.76 -3.48 -17.66
C LYS A 247 10.82 -2.63 -16.80
N TYR A 248 10.75 -2.89 -15.51
CA TYR A 248 9.95 -2.11 -14.56
C TYR A 248 10.73 -0.92 -14.00
N PRO A 249 10.07 0.20 -13.64
CA PRO A 249 10.71 1.35 -13.02
C PRO A 249 11.11 1.01 -11.57
N LEU A 250 12.28 0.39 -11.40
CA LEU A 250 12.78 -0.10 -10.10
C LEU A 250 12.84 1.01 -9.05
N PHE A 251 13.10 2.25 -9.45
CA PHE A 251 13.18 3.40 -8.55
C PHE A 251 11.84 3.71 -7.83
N ARG A 252 10.69 3.27 -8.38
CA ARG A 252 9.37 3.36 -7.74
C ARG A 252 9.06 2.17 -6.82
N MET A 253 9.89 1.14 -6.83
CA MET A 253 9.67 -0.08 -6.04
C MET A 253 10.35 0.04 -4.68
N THR A 254 9.62 -0.35 -3.62
CA THR A 254 10.07 -0.23 -2.22
C THR A 254 10.80 -1.46 -1.70
N SER A 255 10.95 -2.47 -2.54
CA SER A 255 11.48 -3.77 -2.16
C SER A 255 13.01 -3.80 -2.09
N VAL A 256 13.54 -4.69 -1.25
CA VAL A 256 14.97 -5.01 -1.20
C VAL A 256 15.45 -5.55 -2.56
N TYR A 257 14.58 -6.26 -3.30
CA TYR A 257 14.87 -6.71 -4.66
C TYR A 257 15.21 -5.53 -5.58
N ALA A 258 14.35 -4.51 -5.60
CA ALA A 258 14.55 -3.36 -6.48
C ALA A 258 15.84 -2.60 -6.15
N THR A 259 16.15 -2.41 -4.86
CA THR A 259 17.42 -1.81 -4.43
C THR A 259 18.60 -2.64 -4.93
N ALA A 260 18.60 -3.96 -4.68
CA ALA A 260 19.67 -4.84 -5.10
C ALA A 260 19.84 -4.88 -6.66
N ARG A 261 18.72 -4.95 -7.41
CA ARG A 261 18.76 -4.93 -8.88
C ARG A 261 19.29 -3.60 -9.44
N SER A 262 18.87 -2.49 -8.87
CA SER A 262 19.30 -1.16 -9.33
C SER A 262 20.79 -0.89 -9.09
N THR A 263 21.43 -1.61 -8.15
CA THR A 263 22.89 -1.56 -7.95
C THR A 263 23.67 -2.49 -8.90
N GLY A 264 23.01 -3.19 -9.82
CA GLY A 264 23.63 -4.04 -10.82
C GLY A 264 23.77 -5.53 -10.45
N LEU A 265 23.22 -5.97 -9.31
CA LEU A 265 23.20 -7.40 -8.97
C LEU A 265 22.34 -8.19 -9.96
N SER A 266 22.72 -9.45 -10.22
CA SER A 266 21.92 -10.33 -11.08
C SER A 266 20.53 -10.56 -10.50
N PRO A 267 19.50 -10.89 -11.33
CA PRO A 267 18.16 -11.16 -10.85
C PRO A 267 18.12 -12.22 -9.75
N ASP A 268 18.87 -13.32 -9.91
CA ASP A 268 18.88 -14.43 -8.97
C ASP A 268 19.44 -14.02 -7.59
N ILE A 269 20.54 -13.26 -7.59
CA ILE A 269 21.14 -12.74 -6.35
C ILE A 269 20.17 -11.75 -5.69
N ALA A 270 19.56 -10.85 -6.46
CA ALA A 270 18.60 -9.89 -5.93
C ALA A 270 17.37 -10.58 -5.34
N PHE A 271 16.85 -11.65 -5.98
CA PHE A 271 15.77 -12.48 -5.43
C PHE A 271 16.19 -13.22 -4.17
N ALA A 272 17.40 -13.77 -4.12
CA ALA A 272 17.91 -14.45 -2.93
C ALA A 272 18.03 -13.49 -1.74
N VAL A 273 18.59 -12.29 -1.95
CA VAL A 273 18.71 -11.24 -0.92
C VAL A 273 17.33 -10.77 -0.46
N HIS A 274 16.40 -10.55 -1.40
CA HIS A 274 15.03 -10.18 -1.06
C HIS A 274 14.32 -11.29 -0.27
N GLY A 275 14.43 -12.54 -0.71
CA GLY A 275 13.85 -13.70 -0.03
C GLY A 275 14.35 -13.84 1.40
N ALA A 276 15.65 -13.65 1.63
CA ALA A 276 16.22 -13.62 2.98
C ALA A 276 15.62 -12.47 3.81
N GLY A 277 15.47 -11.29 3.24
CA GLY A 277 14.81 -10.14 3.88
C GLY A 277 13.35 -10.41 4.23
N ALA A 278 12.58 -11.02 3.31
CA ALA A 278 11.19 -11.41 3.53
C ALA A 278 11.04 -12.44 4.65
N LEU A 279 11.90 -13.47 4.67
CA LEU A 279 11.93 -14.47 5.73
C LEU A 279 12.28 -13.85 7.09
N LEU A 280 13.24 -12.94 7.14
CA LEU A 280 13.58 -12.20 8.35
C LEU A 280 12.39 -11.34 8.83
N ALA A 281 11.69 -10.64 7.94
CA ALA A 281 10.53 -9.84 8.31
C ALA A 281 9.40 -10.71 8.90
N LEU A 282 9.11 -11.85 8.31
CA LEU A 282 8.13 -12.81 8.83
C LEU A 282 8.61 -13.46 10.16
N ALA A 283 9.90 -13.77 10.28
CA ALA A 283 10.48 -14.29 11.53
C ALA A 283 10.38 -13.26 12.66
N PHE A 284 10.63 -11.98 12.38
CA PHE A 284 10.43 -10.89 13.36
C PHE A 284 8.98 -10.77 13.80
N LEU A 285 8.04 -10.88 12.86
CA LEU A 285 6.62 -10.89 13.17
C LEU A 285 6.26 -12.05 14.12
N LEU A 286 6.69 -13.26 13.78
CA LEU A 286 6.45 -14.45 14.60
C LEU A 286 7.13 -14.35 15.97
N TYR A 287 8.37 -13.85 16.02
CA TYR A 287 9.08 -13.58 17.26
C TYR A 287 8.31 -12.59 18.14
N GLY A 288 7.81 -11.47 17.57
CA GLY A 288 6.99 -10.50 18.27
C GLY A 288 5.71 -11.12 18.84
N TRP A 289 5.05 -11.98 18.06
CA TRP A 289 3.87 -12.72 18.51
C TRP A 289 4.22 -13.69 19.66
N MET A 290 5.29 -14.50 19.55
CA MET A 290 5.74 -15.40 20.61
C MET A 290 6.13 -14.65 21.88
N ARG A 291 6.72 -13.46 21.77
CA ARG A 291 7.08 -12.59 22.89
C ARG A 291 5.89 -11.81 23.43
N LYS A 292 4.67 -12.06 22.92
CA LYS A 292 3.43 -11.40 23.34
C LYS A 292 3.54 -9.88 23.31
N LEU A 293 4.07 -9.34 22.23
CA LEU A 293 4.13 -7.89 22.03
C LEU A 293 2.74 -7.26 22.25
N PRO A 294 2.67 -6.03 22.77
CA PRO A 294 1.42 -5.26 22.81
C PRO A 294 0.71 -5.28 21.46
N PRO A 295 -0.63 -5.39 21.41
CA PRO A 295 -1.38 -5.54 20.15
C PRO A 295 -1.07 -4.46 19.12
N HIS A 296 -0.89 -3.20 19.52
CA HIS A 296 -0.55 -2.09 18.61
C HIS A 296 0.86 -2.22 18.03
N LEU A 297 1.85 -2.73 18.79
CA LEU A 297 3.19 -3.00 18.27
C LEU A 297 3.18 -4.22 17.33
N LEU A 298 2.39 -5.24 17.65
CA LEU A 298 2.22 -6.39 16.77
C LEU A 298 1.55 -5.98 15.45
N ALA A 299 0.51 -5.14 15.50
CA ALA A 299 -0.14 -4.59 14.32
C ALA A 299 0.83 -3.79 13.43
N ALA A 300 1.65 -2.92 14.01
CA ALA A 300 2.67 -2.19 13.28
C ALA A 300 3.74 -3.13 12.67
N SER A 301 4.11 -4.19 13.39
CA SER A 301 5.05 -5.20 12.89
C SER A 301 4.50 -5.97 11.68
N VAL A 302 3.19 -6.27 11.68
CA VAL A 302 2.51 -6.86 10.51
C VAL A 302 2.57 -5.92 9.31
N CYS A 303 2.27 -4.63 9.51
CA CYS A 303 2.34 -3.63 8.43
C CYS A 303 3.76 -3.54 7.84
N ALA A 304 4.78 -3.49 8.71
CA ALA A 304 6.17 -3.46 8.29
C ALA A 304 6.57 -4.75 7.55
N ALA A 305 6.25 -5.93 8.09
CA ALA A 305 6.58 -7.21 7.46
C ALA A 305 5.92 -7.35 6.08
N THR A 306 4.65 -6.96 5.95
CA THR A 306 3.89 -7.02 4.69
C THR A 306 4.61 -6.29 3.55
N LEU A 307 5.24 -5.15 3.82
CA LEU A 307 5.95 -4.35 2.81
C LEU A 307 7.22 -5.03 2.29
N PHE A 308 7.80 -5.96 3.04
CA PHE A 308 9.05 -6.63 2.65
C PHE A 308 8.86 -8.05 2.12
N VAL A 309 7.62 -8.55 2.06
CA VAL A 309 7.33 -9.91 1.54
C VAL A 309 7.38 -9.96 0.02
N SER A 310 6.86 -8.94 -0.67
CA SER A 310 6.76 -8.95 -2.13
C SER A 310 7.89 -8.17 -2.79
N PRO A 311 8.54 -8.70 -3.84
CA PRO A 311 9.48 -7.95 -4.65
C PRO A 311 8.80 -6.85 -5.48
N TYR A 312 7.48 -6.95 -5.71
CA TYR A 312 6.68 -6.04 -6.54
C TYR A 312 6.02 -4.89 -5.78
N ASN A 313 6.41 -4.62 -4.54
CA ASN A 313 5.83 -3.50 -3.80
C ASN A 313 6.27 -2.16 -4.39
N TYR A 314 5.30 -1.31 -4.65
CA TYR A 314 5.48 0.04 -5.15
C TYR A 314 5.29 1.10 -4.07
N ASP A 315 5.67 2.31 -4.39
CA ASP A 315 5.56 3.51 -3.55
C ASP A 315 4.14 3.79 -3.02
N TYR A 316 3.09 3.52 -3.79
CA TYR A 316 1.70 3.63 -3.35
C TYR A 316 1.27 2.54 -2.35
N ASP A 317 1.94 1.38 -2.30
CA ASP A 317 1.69 0.34 -1.29
C ASP A 317 2.15 0.77 0.12
N LEU A 318 2.96 1.82 0.21
CA LEU A 318 3.36 2.44 1.48
C LEU A 318 2.18 3.02 2.29
N CYS A 319 0.97 3.09 1.74
CA CYS A 319 -0.25 3.34 2.52
C CYS A 319 -0.38 2.37 3.71
N ILE A 320 0.15 1.15 3.60
CA ILE A 320 0.22 0.17 4.69
C ILE A 320 1.11 0.67 5.84
N LEU A 321 2.19 1.39 5.53
CA LEU A 321 3.07 1.97 6.55
C LEU A 321 2.34 3.03 7.38
N GLY A 322 1.42 3.79 6.77
CA GLY A 322 0.57 4.74 7.47
C GLY A 322 -0.36 4.08 8.49
N VAL A 323 -0.84 2.87 8.19
CA VAL A 323 -1.61 2.07 9.17
C VAL A 323 -0.72 1.68 10.34
N GLY A 324 0.49 1.18 10.07
CA GLY A 324 1.47 0.86 11.12
C GLY A 324 1.82 2.07 11.98
N LEU A 325 2.07 3.23 11.35
CA LEU A 325 2.34 4.49 12.03
C LEU A 325 1.16 4.92 12.92
N ALA A 326 -0.08 4.78 12.44
CA ALA A 326 -1.27 5.14 13.20
C ALA A 326 -1.36 4.38 14.53
N PHE A 327 -0.91 3.12 14.59
CA PHE A 327 -0.87 2.33 15.82
C PHE A 327 0.23 2.77 16.79
N VAL A 328 1.38 3.24 16.29
CA VAL A 328 2.55 3.50 17.14
C VAL A 328 2.80 4.98 17.42
N LEU A 329 2.19 5.89 16.69
CA LEU A 329 2.43 7.33 16.78
C LEU A 329 2.23 7.89 18.22
N PRO A 330 1.18 7.51 18.98
CA PRO A 330 1.04 7.96 20.36
C PRO A 330 2.26 7.63 21.21
N GLY A 331 2.69 6.36 21.17
CA GLY A 331 3.87 5.90 21.90
C GLY A 331 5.18 6.53 21.43
N LEU A 332 5.30 6.86 20.15
CA LEU A 332 6.47 7.57 19.64
C LEU A 332 6.55 9.00 20.16
N ILE A 333 5.44 9.75 20.12
CA ILE A 333 5.39 11.14 20.62
C ILE A 333 5.73 11.20 22.10
N GLU A 334 5.25 10.25 22.90
CA GLU A 334 5.53 10.20 24.34
C GLU A 334 7.00 9.90 24.67
N ARG A 335 7.71 9.15 23.81
CA ARG A 335 9.03 8.58 24.11
C ARG A 335 10.16 9.22 23.34
N THR A 336 9.86 10.14 22.42
CA THR A 336 10.85 10.82 21.59
C THR A 336 10.81 12.33 21.84
N ARG A 337 11.98 12.97 21.74
CA ARG A 337 12.12 14.42 21.82
C ARG A 337 11.72 15.05 20.49
N ALA A 338 11.39 16.33 20.48
CA ALA A 338 11.01 17.06 19.29
C ALA A 338 12.03 16.89 18.12
N ILE A 339 13.34 16.94 18.44
CA ILE A 339 14.38 16.75 17.42
C ILE A 339 14.37 15.32 16.83
N GLU A 340 14.11 14.31 17.65
CA GLU A 340 13.99 12.92 17.21
C GLU A 340 12.75 12.74 16.34
N GLN A 341 11.63 13.39 16.70
CA GLN A 341 10.39 13.39 15.90
C GLN A 341 10.63 14.04 14.54
N CYS A 342 11.33 15.18 14.50
CA CYS A 342 11.70 15.83 13.24
C CYS A 342 12.61 14.93 12.38
N ALA A 343 13.60 14.26 12.99
CA ALA A 343 14.48 13.34 12.28
C ALA A 343 13.74 12.11 11.74
N LEU A 344 12.83 11.53 12.54
CA LEU A 344 11.97 10.43 12.09
C LEU A 344 11.05 10.86 10.95
N LEU A 345 10.45 12.05 11.02
CA LEU A 345 9.61 12.59 9.95
C LEU A 345 10.41 12.82 8.67
N ALA A 346 11.60 13.41 8.78
CA ALA A 346 12.48 13.64 7.63
C ALA A 346 12.90 12.31 6.97
N LEU A 347 13.27 11.31 7.78
CA LEU A 347 13.60 9.98 7.28
C LEU A 347 12.39 9.29 6.65
N PHE A 348 11.20 9.45 7.25
CA PHE A 348 9.94 8.94 6.71
C PHE A 348 9.67 9.54 5.33
N TRP A 349 9.77 10.87 5.20
CA TRP A 349 9.56 11.56 3.93
C TRP A 349 10.64 11.24 2.89
N ALA A 350 11.90 11.06 3.32
CA ALA A 350 12.96 10.59 2.42
C ALA A 350 12.66 9.19 1.84
N GLY A 351 12.19 8.27 2.69
CA GLY A 351 11.85 6.92 2.25
C GLY A 351 10.55 6.83 1.44
N THR A 352 9.55 7.65 1.78
CA THR A 352 8.22 7.59 1.14
C THR A 352 8.04 8.57 -0.01
N GLY A 353 8.81 9.66 -0.04
CA GLY A 353 8.72 10.71 -1.06
C GLY A 353 9.67 10.53 -2.24
N TYR A 354 10.64 9.63 -2.12
CA TYR A 354 11.65 9.42 -3.17
C TYR A 354 11.03 9.13 -4.54
N GLY A 355 10.09 8.19 -4.61
CA GLY A 355 9.38 7.84 -5.84
C GLY A 355 8.63 9.03 -6.45
N LEU A 356 7.99 9.85 -5.60
CA LEU A 356 7.28 11.05 -6.04
C LEU A 356 8.26 12.09 -6.63
N VAL A 357 9.35 12.37 -5.95
CA VAL A 357 10.35 13.36 -6.40
C VAL A 357 11.02 12.91 -7.70
N THR A 358 11.42 11.65 -7.79
CA THR A 358 12.03 11.11 -9.00
C THR A 358 11.07 11.12 -10.19
N ALA A 359 9.78 10.82 -9.98
CA ALA A 359 8.76 10.90 -11.04
C ALA A 359 8.56 12.32 -11.58
N PHE A 360 8.77 13.37 -10.75
CA PHE A 360 8.68 14.75 -11.21
C PHE A 360 9.97 15.25 -11.91
N VAL A 361 11.12 14.75 -11.49
CA VAL A 361 12.43 15.22 -12.01
C VAL A 361 12.80 14.52 -13.31
N GLN A 362 12.28 13.31 -13.54
CA GLN A 362 12.60 12.55 -14.75
C GLN A 362 11.58 12.76 -15.85
N ALA A 363 12.10 13.11 -17.04
CA ALA A 363 11.28 13.09 -18.24
C ALA A 363 10.81 11.66 -18.56
N PRO A 364 9.59 11.46 -19.12
CA PRO A 364 9.00 10.15 -19.42
C PRO A 364 9.84 9.23 -20.32
N GLU A 365 10.89 9.76 -20.95
CA GLU A 365 11.69 9.09 -21.97
C GLU A 365 12.77 8.13 -21.46
N ILE A 366 12.95 8.04 -20.12
CA ILE A 366 14.05 7.25 -19.54
C ILE A 366 13.48 6.04 -18.80
N VAL A 367 12.98 5.06 -19.53
CA VAL A 367 12.71 3.72 -19.01
C VAL A 367 13.59 2.73 -19.76
N GLY A 368 14.64 2.27 -19.12
CA GLY A 368 15.53 1.25 -19.67
C GLY A 368 16.60 0.83 -18.69
N VAL A 369 16.91 -0.46 -18.66
CA VAL A 369 17.93 -1.05 -17.79
C VAL A 369 19.24 -0.26 -17.88
N GLY A 370 19.71 0.24 -16.75
CA GLY A 370 20.98 0.97 -16.64
C GLY A 370 20.88 2.49 -16.84
N LYS A 371 19.67 3.03 -17.09
CA LYS A 371 19.42 4.49 -17.18
C LYS A 371 18.49 4.99 -16.07
N ASP A 372 17.81 4.08 -15.37
CA ASP A 372 16.90 4.43 -14.27
C ASP A 372 17.69 4.85 -13.03
N PRO A 373 17.13 5.75 -12.19
CA PRO A 373 17.70 6.04 -10.89
C PRO A 373 17.79 4.79 -10.04
N LEU A 374 18.69 4.82 -9.06
CA LEU A 374 18.78 3.77 -8.05
C LEU A 374 17.45 3.69 -7.28
N SER A 375 17.02 2.49 -6.92
CA SER A 375 15.92 2.30 -5.97
C SER A 375 16.45 2.52 -4.55
N LEU A 376 16.18 3.70 -3.98
CA LEU A 376 16.71 4.10 -2.66
C LEU A 376 15.65 4.10 -1.57
N MET A 377 14.46 3.52 -1.77
CA MET A 377 13.40 3.55 -0.76
C MET A 377 13.58 2.51 0.35
N ALA A 378 14.04 1.31 0.04
CA ALA A 378 14.17 0.25 1.06
C ALA A 378 15.15 0.60 2.20
N PRO A 379 16.35 1.13 1.97
CA PRO A 379 17.29 1.44 3.05
C PRO A 379 16.76 2.43 4.10
N PRO A 380 16.22 3.61 3.76
CA PRO A 380 15.66 4.53 4.74
C PRO A 380 14.40 3.97 5.43
N LEU A 381 13.59 3.16 4.75
CA LEU A 381 12.44 2.50 5.37
C LEU A 381 12.88 1.45 6.41
N LEU A 382 13.90 0.65 6.11
CA LEU A 382 14.47 -0.31 7.07
C LEU A 382 15.08 0.42 8.28
N LEU A 383 15.82 1.48 8.05
CA LEU A 383 16.38 2.31 9.11
C LEU A 383 15.27 2.94 9.97
N LEU A 384 14.22 3.48 9.35
CA LEU A 384 13.06 4.03 10.03
C LEU A 384 12.41 2.98 10.95
N ILE A 385 12.13 1.78 10.44
CA ILE A 385 11.53 0.70 11.21
C ILE A 385 12.43 0.32 12.40
N ALA A 386 13.74 0.23 12.19
CA ALA A 386 14.69 -0.06 13.25
C ALA A 386 14.72 1.03 14.34
N LEU A 387 14.73 2.30 13.96
CA LEU A 387 14.70 3.42 14.91
C LEU A 387 13.39 3.49 15.70
N VAL A 388 12.25 3.27 15.03
CA VAL A 388 10.94 3.17 15.68
C VAL A 388 10.92 2.01 16.67
N ALA A 389 11.40 0.83 16.29
CA ALA A 389 11.50 -0.33 17.17
C ALA A 389 12.39 -0.06 18.39
N LEU A 390 13.52 0.63 18.20
CA LEU A 390 14.42 1.06 19.28
C LEU A 390 13.76 2.06 20.23
N ALA A 391 13.03 3.04 19.71
CA ALA A 391 12.32 4.02 20.52
C ALA A 391 11.23 3.35 21.38
N LEU A 392 10.54 2.35 20.82
CA LEU A 392 9.44 1.66 21.50
C LEU A 392 9.89 0.46 22.38
N ARG A 393 11.13 -0.01 22.24
CA ARG A 393 11.62 -1.16 23.04
C ARG A 393 11.52 -0.94 24.56
N ARG A 394 11.58 0.31 25.01
CA ARG A 394 11.45 0.66 26.44
C ARG A 394 10.08 0.30 26.99
N GLU A 395 9.02 0.40 26.18
CA GLU A 395 7.68 -0.03 26.56
C GLU A 395 7.63 -1.53 26.83
N VAL A 396 8.23 -2.32 25.94
CA VAL A 396 8.29 -3.77 26.09
C VAL A 396 9.04 -4.18 27.37
N ARG A 397 10.14 -3.50 27.68
CA ARG A 397 10.93 -3.75 28.89
C ARG A 397 10.18 -3.34 30.15
N ALA A 398 9.55 -2.18 30.18
CA ALA A 398 8.79 -1.69 31.34
C ALA A 398 7.60 -2.62 31.66
N ARG A 399 6.94 -3.18 30.64
CA ARG A 399 5.89 -4.20 30.85
C ARG A 399 6.46 -5.52 31.38
N ALA A 400 7.62 -5.94 30.90
CA ALA A 400 8.27 -7.17 31.37
C ALA A 400 8.73 -7.09 32.83
N SER A 401 9.06 -5.87 33.32
CA SER A 401 9.47 -5.60 34.70
C SER A 401 8.30 -5.26 35.64
N GLY A 402 7.05 -5.23 35.16
CA GLY A 402 5.89 -4.88 35.96
C GLY A 402 5.80 -3.41 36.40
N THR A 403 6.69 -2.55 35.89
CA THR A 403 6.81 -1.14 36.30
C THR A 403 6.00 -0.17 35.43
N SER A 404 5.28 -0.65 34.41
CA SER A 404 4.45 0.19 33.55
C SER A 404 3.05 0.38 34.16
N PRO A 405 2.59 1.61 34.43
CA PRO A 405 1.18 1.84 34.70
C PRO A 405 0.39 1.46 33.43
N LEU A 406 -0.61 0.62 33.61
CA LEU A 406 -1.57 0.28 32.56
C LEU A 406 -2.26 1.57 32.10
N SER A 407 -1.76 2.19 31.03
CA SER A 407 -2.59 3.10 30.26
C SER A 407 -3.54 2.23 29.45
N PRO A 408 -4.84 2.22 29.73
CA PRO A 408 -5.77 1.55 28.84
C PRO A 408 -5.70 2.26 27.49
N VAL A 409 -5.44 1.48 26.43
CA VAL A 409 -5.84 1.90 25.07
C VAL A 409 -7.29 2.37 25.21
N PRO A 410 -7.65 3.58 24.74
CA PRO A 410 -9.04 4.03 24.79
C PRO A 410 -9.91 2.88 24.28
N ALA A 411 -10.93 2.53 25.06
CA ALA A 411 -11.91 1.55 24.64
C ALA A 411 -12.53 2.05 23.33
N LEU A 412 -12.27 1.33 22.24
CA LEU A 412 -12.79 1.57 20.89
C LEU A 412 -14.26 1.13 20.83
#